data_36538fa65a853688d2591962713b72c2
#
_entry.id   36538fa65a853688d2591962713b72c2
#
_cell.length_a   1.000
_cell.length_b   1.000
_cell.length_c   1.000
_cell.angle_alpha   90.00
_cell.angle_beta   90.00
_cell.angle_gamma   90.00
#
_symmetry.space_group_name_H-M   'P 1'
#
loop_
_entity.id
_entity.type
_entity.pdbx_description
1 polymer ?
#
loop_
_entity_poly.entity_id
_entity_poly.type
_entity_poly.pdbx_seq_one_letter_code
_entity_poly.pdbx_strand_id
1 'polypeptide(L)'
;MPTIRRATVNPSYFNHDLSWLPHNLQQVDFENTMREVYDFIYELNVKAIEKGWQRLDDMLPAQSLSGMMSAMVKVSLAKFSRSLVGNTLENGFPDLVPRGMYPANRVQEGEGVEVKSTNKEGGAVDMHSAHEGWICVFVYETDTDPNTPISQRRPFTFTEIFCGYAYPSDYRLNGRGQRGTRTATLDETGLLHFRKFWVYCDESQRRRKWFRTVGQMSPDLNRQPLHELEYGTTWYQGPNA
;
A
#
# COMPACT_ATOMS: atom_id res chain seq x y z
N MET A 1 29.12 -16.30 7.45
CA MET A 1 27.79 -15.79 7.88
C MET A 1 26.77 -16.24 6.85
N PRO A 2 25.55 -16.64 7.22
CA PRO A 2 24.55 -16.97 6.22
C PRO A 2 24.22 -15.71 5.41
N THR A 3 24.37 -15.82 4.09
CA THR A 3 24.02 -14.72 3.17
C THR A 3 22.51 -14.76 2.95
N ILE A 4 21.80 -13.70 3.30
CA ILE A 4 20.38 -13.54 2.98
C ILE A 4 20.22 -12.91 1.60
N ARG A 5 19.06 -13.15 0.98
CA ARG A 5 18.75 -12.58 -0.33
C ARG A 5 18.09 -11.22 -0.17
N ARG A 6 18.41 -10.30 -1.09
CA ARG A 6 17.74 -8.99 -1.22
C ARG A 6 16.69 -9.08 -2.32
N ALA A 7 15.51 -8.51 -2.07
CA ALA A 7 14.50 -8.37 -3.10
C ALA A 7 14.88 -7.27 -4.10
N THR A 8 14.38 -7.41 -5.32
CA THR A 8 14.55 -6.41 -6.38
C THR A 8 13.19 -6.09 -7.00
N VAL A 9 13.01 -4.84 -7.41
CA VAL A 9 11.82 -4.43 -8.14
C VAL A 9 11.98 -4.81 -9.60
N ASN A 10 10.98 -5.48 -10.15
CA ASN A 10 10.93 -5.74 -11.59
C ASN A 10 9.99 -4.73 -12.27
N PRO A 11 10.51 -3.78 -13.07
CA PRO A 11 9.69 -2.76 -13.70
C PRO A 11 8.62 -3.31 -14.65
N SER A 12 8.82 -4.51 -15.20
CA SER A 12 7.83 -5.13 -16.10
C SER A 12 6.56 -5.61 -15.41
N TYR A 13 6.55 -5.61 -14.07
CA TYR A 13 5.39 -5.99 -13.27
C TYR A 13 4.46 -4.81 -12.94
N PHE A 14 4.82 -3.60 -13.32
CA PHE A 14 3.90 -2.46 -13.22
C PHE A 14 2.83 -2.51 -14.31
N ASN A 15 1.70 -1.88 -14.03
CA ASN A 15 0.67 -1.63 -15.03
C ASN A 15 1.21 -0.64 -16.06
N HIS A 16 0.91 -0.88 -17.31
CA HIS A 16 1.34 -0.01 -18.42
C HIS A 16 0.57 1.31 -18.49
N ASP A 17 -0.63 1.34 -17.91
CA ASP A 17 -1.47 2.54 -17.81
C ASP A 17 -1.73 2.83 -16.32
N LEU A 18 -1.20 3.91 -15.83
CA LEU A 18 -1.35 4.42 -14.47
C LEU A 18 -1.89 5.87 -14.47
N SER A 19 -2.50 6.30 -15.59
CA SER A 19 -3.04 7.66 -15.74
C SER A 19 -4.16 8.00 -14.75
N TRP A 20 -4.79 6.97 -14.18
CA TRP A 20 -5.86 7.09 -13.20
C TRP A 20 -5.38 7.28 -11.75
N LEU A 21 -4.08 7.22 -11.49
CA LEU A 21 -3.56 7.39 -10.13
C LEU A 21 -3.88 8.78 -9.59
N PRO A 22 -4.35 8.87 -8.32
CA PRO A 22 -4.71 10.14 -7.70
C PRO A 22 -3.49 11.01 -7.44
N HIS A 23 -3.73 12.30 -7.32
CA HIS A 23 -2.74 13.28 -6.85
C HIS A 23 -1.41 13.23 -7.60
N ASN A 24 -1.44 12.95 -8.91
CA ASN A 24 -0.25 12.84 -9.76
C ASN A 24 0.80 11.82 -9.29
N LEU A 25 0.40 10.79 -8.56
CA LEU A 25 1.26 9.65 -8.28
C LEU A 25 1.69 8.98 -9.60
N GLN A 26 2.93 8.52 -9.64
CA GLN A 26 3.54 7.91 -10.81
C GLN A 26 4.20 6.57 -10.47
N GLN A 27 4.41 5.74 -11.47
CA GLN A 27 5.11 4.46 -11.32
C GLN A 27 6.41 4.60 -10.52
N VAL A 28 7.20 5.63 -10.81
CA VAL A 28 8.50 5.87 -10.16
C VAL A 28 8.39 6.08 -8.65
N ASP A 29 7.27 6.62 -8.17
CA ASP A 29 7.05 6.84 -6.73
C ASP A 29 6.91 5.49 -6.01
N PHE A 30 6.14 4.57 -6.60
CA PHE A 30 5.99 3.20 -6.09
C PHE A 30 7.27 2.40 -6.21
N GLU A 31 7.96 2.50 -7.33
CA GLU A 31 9.22 1.80 -7.57
C GLU A 31 10.29 2.19 -6.55
N ASN A 32 10.44 3.48 -6.27
CA ASN A 32 11.39 3.98 -5.27
C ASN A 32 10.94 3.60 -3.85
N THR A 33 9.63 3.64 -3.57
CA THR A 33 9.08 3.17 -2.28
C THR A 33 9.42 1.70 -2.05
N MET A 34 9.19 0.84 -3.04
CA MET A 34 9.50 -0.58 -2.92
C MET A 34 11.00 -0.82 -2.70
N ARG A 35 11.86 -0.12 -3.44
CA ARG A 35 13.32 -0.23 -3.30
C ARG A 35 13.78 0.15 -1.89
N GLU A 36 13.30 1.28 -1.37
CA GLU A 36 13.67 1.75 -0.03
C GLU A 36 13.22 0.76 1.05
N VAL A 37 12.00 0.21 0.94
CA VAL A 37 11.50 -0.80 1.89
C VAL A 37 12.32 -2.09 1.80
N TYR A 38 12.67 -2.55 0.58
CA TYR A 38 13.50 -3.74 0.40
C TYR A 38 14.89 -3.56 1.00
N ASP A 39 15.50 -2.40 0.81
CA ASP A 39 16.82 -2.07 1.36
C ASP A 39 16.77 -2.10 2.87
N PHE A 40 15.80 -1.44 3.47
CA PHE A 40 15.65 -1.38 4.91
C PHE A 40 15.44 -2.77 5.53
N ILE A 41 14.51 -3.58 4.99
CA ILE A 41 14.26 -4.94 5.51
C ILE A 41 15.50 -5.82 5.35
N TYR A 42 16.21 -5.71 4.22
CA TYR A 42 17.45 -6.44 4.00
C TYR A 42 18.50 -6.07 5.04
N GLU A 43 18.75 -4.77 5.25
CA GLU A 43 19.75 -4.28 6.21
C GLU A 43 19.43 -4.69 7.65
N LEU A 44 18.17 -4.58 8.06
CA LEU A 44 17.73 -5.02 9.39
C LEU A 44 17.94 -6.53 9.57
N ASN A 45 17.57 -7.33 8.57
CA ASN A 45 17.74 -8.78 8.63
C ASN A 45 19.24 -9.18 8.67
N VAL A 46 20.09 -8.49 7.89
CA VAL A 46 21.56 -8.69 7.98
C VAL A 46 22.06 -8.42 9.40
N LYS A 47 21.65 -7.27 9.99
CA LYS A 47 22.07 -6.90 11.34
C LYS A 47 21.51 -7.82 12.41
N ALA A 48 20.30 -8.28 12.29
CA ALA A 48 19.70 -9.25 13.21
C ALA A 48 20.50 -10.56 13.20
N ILE A 49 20.79 -11.10 12.02
CA ILE A 49 21.55 -12.35 11.86
C ILE A 49 23.00 -12.20 12.36
N GLU A 50 23.66 -11.07 12.09
CA GLU A 50 25.00 -10.77 12.64
C GLU A 50 25.05 -10.81 14.17
N LYS A 51 23.93 -10.47 14.82
CA LYS A 51 23.75 -10.53 16.28
C LYS A 51 23.32 -11.90 16.80
N GLY A 52 23.16 -12.89 15.94
CA GLY A 52 22.65 -14.22 16.30
C GLY A 52 21.14 -14.28 16.51
N TRP A 53 20.41 -13.29 16.04
CA TRP A 53 18.93 -13.25 16.07
C TRP A 53 18.36 -13.89 14.81
N GLN A 54 17.05 -14.10 14.81
CA GLN A 54 16.30 -14.53 13.64
C GLN A 54 16.04 -13.33 12.70
N ARG A 55 15.52 -13.60 11.51
CA ARG A 55 15.01 -12.54 10.63
C ARG A 55 13.82 -11.82 11.27
N LEU A 56 13.60 -10.59 10.88
CA LEU A 56 12.52 -9.74 11.38
C LEU A 56 11.14 -10.37 11.16
N ASP A 57 10.94 -10.98 10.01
CA ASP A 57 9.72 -11.69 9.63
C ASP A 57 9.51 -13.01 10.40
N ASP A 58 10.56 -13.60 10.99
CA ASP A 58 10.45 -14.74 11.91
C ASP A 58 10.16 -14.29 13.36
N MET A 59 10.67 -13.11 13.75
CA MET A 59 10.56 -12.60 15.13
C MET A 59 9.24 -11.88 15.41
N LEU A 60 8.71 -11.17 14.40
CA LEU A 60 7.53 -10.33 14.58
C LEU A 60 6.24 -11.09 14.29
N PRO A 61 5.22 -10.97 15.16
CA PRO A 61 3.87 -11.38 14.80
C PRO A 61 3.40 -10.68 13.52
N ALA A 62 2.62 -11.37 12.69
CA ALA A 62 2.16 -10.85 11.40
C ALA A 62 1.51 -9.46 11.49
N GLN A 63 0.74 -9.20 12.55
CA GLN A 63 0.11 -7.90 12.77
C GLN A 63 1.13 -6.79 13.04
N SER A 64 2.18 -7.07 13.83
CA SER A 64 3.24 -6.10 14.11
C SER A 64 4.07 -5.81 12.87
N LEU A 65 4.39 -6.84 12.09
CA LEU A 65 5.09 -6.69 10.82
C LEU A 65 4.27 -5.85 9.83
N SER A 66 2.97 -6.13 9.68
CA SER A 66 2.07 -5.35 8.81
C SER A 66 1.98 -3.88 9.24
N GLY A 67 1.89 -3.61 10.54
CA GLY A 67 1.89 -2.24 11.07
C GLY A 67 3.19 -1.50 10.76
N MET A 68 4.34 -2.15 10.98
CA MET A 68 5.64 -1.60 10.63
C MET A 68 5.75 -1.34 9.12
N MET A 69 5.31 -2.28 8.29
CA MET A 69 5.34 -2.11 6.83
C MET A 69 4.46 -0.96 6.37
N SER A 70 3.25 -0.81 6.92
CA SER A 70 2.37 0.32 6.61
C SER A 70 3.03 1.66 6.96
N ALA A 71 3.65 1.76 8.13
CA ALA A 71 4.37 2.97 8.53
C ALA A 71 5.53 3.31 7.58
N MET A 72 6.31 2.30 7.19
CA MET A 72 7.43 2.49 6.27
C MET A 72 6.99 2.88 4.88
N VAL A 73 6.01 2.17 4.31
CA VAL A 73 5.48 2.48 2.98
C VAL A 73 4.89 3.90 2.96
N LYS A 74 4.15 4.29 4.00
CA LYS A 74 3.63 5.65 4.13
C LYS A 74 4.73 6.71 4.06
N VAL A 75 5.77 6.55 4.87
CA VAL A 75 6.90 7.50 4.91
C VAL A 75 7.65 7.54 3.57
N SER A 76 7.92 6.38 2.99
CA SER A 76 8.63 6.28 1.71
C SER A 76 7.79 6.86 0.56
N LEU A 77 6.50 6.55 0.48
CA LEU A 77 5.63 7.08 -0.58
C LEU A 77 5.49 8.61 -0.46
N ALA A 78 5.36 9.15 0.76
CA ALA A 78 5.38 10.60 1.00
C ALA A 78 6.70 11.26 0.57
N LYS A 79 7.83 10.57 0.78
CA LYS A 79 9.17 11.04 0.41
C LYS A 79 9.36 11.14 -1.10
N PHE A 80 8.89 10.14 -1.84
CA PHE A 80 9.11 10.07 -3.29
C PHE A 80 8.02 10.78 -4.10
N SER A 81 6.80 10.87 -3.57
CA SER A 81 5.72 11.63 -4.19
C SER A 81 6.03 13.13 -4.23
N ARG A 82 5.70 13.76 -5.36
CA ARG A 82 5.82 15.21 -5.52
C ARG A 82 4.66 15.96 -4.89
N SER A 83 3.49 15.36 -4.87
CA SER A 83 2.20 15.99 -4.55
C SER A 83 1.67 15.65 -3.16
N LEU A 84 2.10 14.53 -2.57
CA LEU A 84 1.63 14.07 -1.28
C LEU A 84 2.67 14.27 -0.18
N VAL A 85 2.18 14.44 1.04
CA VAL A 85 2.97 14.49 2.27
C VAL A 85 2.25 13.73 3.38
N GLY A 86 2.95 13.30 4.41
CA GLY A 86 2.33 12.63 5.55
C GLY A 86 1.35 13.56 6.29
N ASN A 87 0.18 13.03 6.64
CA ASN A 87 -0.71 13.69 7.58
C ASN A 87 -0.06 13.71 8.96
N THR A 88 0.13 14.91 9.52
CA THR A 88 0.80 15.09 10.80
C THR A 88 -0.14 14.96 12.00
N LEU A 89 -1.44 14.78 11.76
CA LEU A 89 -2.40 14.52 12.83
C LEU A 89 -2.38 13.03 13.18
N GLU A 90 -2.11 12.72 14.42
CA GLU A 90 -2.23 11.37 14.94
C GLU A 90 -3.68 10.87 14.80
N ASN A 91 -3.87 9.69 14.22
CA ASN A 91 -5.17 9.12 13.89
C ASN A 91 -6.02 9.95 12.91
N GLY A 92 -5.42 10.90 12.19
CA GLY A 92 -6.07 11.58 11.07
C GLY A 92 -6.21 10.66 9.87
N PHE A 93 -7.23 10.87 9.07
CA PHE A 93 -7.50 10.17 7.81
C PHE A 93 -7.54 11.19 6.66
N PRO A 94 -6.91 10.90 5.52
CA PRO A 94 -6.04 9.74 5.23
C PRO A 94 -4.59 9.92 5.75
N ASP A 95 -3.78 8.88 5.59
CA ASP A 95 -2.36 8.86 5.96
C ASP A 95 -1.50 9.88 5.20
N LEU A 96 -1.77 10.08 3.91
CA LEU A 96 -1.10 11.02 3.03
C LEU A 96 -2.10 12.06 2.54
N VAL A 97 -1.70 13.32 2.60
CA VAL A 97 -2.54 14.45 2.18
C VAL A 97 -1.87 15.24 1.07
N PRO A 98 -2.63 15.94 0.20
CA PRO A 98 -2.05 16.81 -0.83
C PRO A 98 -1.19 17.90 -0.21
N ARG A 99 0.01 18.07 -0.75
CA ARG A 99 0.99 19.05 -0.27
C ARG A 99 0.42 20.46 -0.34
N GLY A 100 0.42 21.16 0.79
CA GLY A 100 -0.03 22.55 0.89
C GLY A 100 -1.54 22.74 0.95
N MET A 101 -2.34 21.64 0.90
CA MET A 101 -3.80 21.75 1.01
C MET A 101 -4.26 22.06 2.43
N TYR A 102 -3.64 21.44 3.42
CA TYR A 102 -4.02 21.59 4.82
C TYR A 102 -2.93 22.33 5.63
N PRO A 103 -3.32 23.24 6.55
CA PRO A 103 -2.37 23.90 7.44
C PRO A 103 -1.51 22.89 8.19
N ALA A 104 -0.19 23.06 8.13
CA ALA A 104 0.79 22.14 8.72
C ALA A 104 0.63 20.66 8.29
N ASN A 105 0.01 20.41 7.13
CA ASN A 105 -0.36 19.08 6.62
C ASN A 105 -1.20 18.28 7.62
N ARG A 106 -2.14 18.93 8.29
CA ARG A 106 -2.88 18.34 9.40
C ARG A 106 -4.38 18.39 9.14
N VAL A 107 -5.00 17.22 9.10
CA VAL A 107 -6.45 17.09 8.92
C VAL A 107 -6.97 15.85 9.66
N GLN A 108 -8.17 15.97 10.26
CA GLN A 108 -8.83 14.85 10.93
C GLN A 108 -9.46 13.90 9.91
N GLU A 109 -10.09 14.44 8.91
CA GLU A 109 -10.69 13.73 7.78
C GLU A 109 -10.65 14.65 6.56
N GLY A 110 -10.18 14.14 5.41
CA GLY A 110 -10.01 14.98 4.23
C GLY A 110 -9.55 14.20 3.00
N GLU A 111 -9.12 14.95 1.99
CA GLU A 111 -8.60 14.39 0.75
C GLU A 111 -7.18 13.85 0.92
N GLY A 112 -6.87 12.82 0.14
CA GLY A 112 -5.54 12.21 0.10
C GLY A 112 -5.60 10.70 -0.13
N VAL A 113 -4.59 9.98 0.36
CA VAL A 113 -4.45 8.54 0.15
C VAL A 113 -4.18 7.83 1.48
N GLU A 114 -5.06 6.94 1.85
CA GLU A 114 -4.83 6.01 2.96
C GLU A 114 -3.87 4.90 2.51
N VAL A 115 -2.90 4.54 3.34
CA VAL A 115 -1.87 3.54 3.01
C VAL A 115 -2.00 2.34 3.93
N LYS A 116 -2.07 1.16 3.35
CA LYS A 116 -2.15 -0.10 4.07
C LYS A 116 -1.12 -1.10 3.55
N SER A 117 -0.63 -1.96 4.44
CA SER A 117 0.16 -3.13 4.08
C SER A 117 -0.41 -4.37 4.71
N THR A 118 -0.38 -5.48 3.99
CA THR A 118 -0.92 -6.76 4.46
C THR A 118 -0.16 -7.93 3.85
N ASN A 119 -0.05 -9.01 4.61
CA ASN A 119 0.41 -10.30 4.10
C ASN A 119 -0.77 -11.24 3.78
N LYS A 120 -2.01 -10.77 3.91
CA LYS A 120 -3.18 -11.54 3.55
C LYS A 120 -3.30 -11.60 2.03
N GLU A 121 -3.43 -12.80 1.53
CA GLU A 121 -3.71 -13.03 0.11
C GLU A 121 -4.97 -12.25 -0.31
N GLY A 122 -4.86 -11.59 -1.47
CA GLY A 122 -5.95 -10.79 -1.98
C GLY A 122 -6.07 -9.39 -1.37
N GLY A 123 -5.14 -8.98 -0.51
CA GLY A 123 -5.10 -7.62 -0.01
C GLY A 123 -6.23 -7.24 0.96
N ALA A 124 -6.83 -8.23 1.63
CA ALA A 124 -7.81 -7.92 2.66
C ALA A 124 -7.18 -7.06 3.74
N VAL A 125 -7.67 -5.86 3.91
CA VAL A 125 -7.22 -4.91 4.93
C VAL A 125 -8.36 -4.56 5.87
N ASP A 126 -8.04 -4.48 7.15
CA ASP A 126 -8.98 -4.01 8.16
C ASP A 126 -8.85 -2.48 8.28
N MET A 127 -9.98 -1.79 8.17
CA MET A 127 -10.12 -0.36 8.39
C MET A 127 -10.84 -0.13 9.72
N HIS A 128 -10.57 1.00 10.36
CA HIS A 128 -11.31 1.36 11.59
C HIS A 128 -12.78 1.65 11.33
N SER A 129 -13.12 2.10 10.11
CA SER A 129 -14.48 2.30 9.62
C SER A 129 -14.52 2.13 8.10
N ALA A 130 -15.72 2.10 7.51
CA ALA A 130 -15.91 2.10 6.06
C ALA A 130 -15.78 3.54 5.53
N HIS A 131 -14.55 4.06 5.49
CA HIS A 131 -14.27 5.38 4.93
C HIS A 131 -14.37 5.38 3.41
N GLU A 132 -14.90 6.45 2.89
CA GLU A 132 -14.84 6.77 1.47
C GLU A 132 -13.52 7.49 1.19
N GLY A 133 -12.81 7.10 0.11
CA GLY A 133 -11.56 7.75 -0.27
C GLY A 133 -10.57 6.84 -0.99
N TRP A 134 -9.45 7.43 -1.38
CA TRP A 134 -8.36 6.69 -2.00
C TRP A 134 -7.62 5.83 -0.99
N ILE A 135 -7.44 4.56 -1.34
CA ILE A 135 -6.68 3.60 -0.54
C ILE A 135 -5.62 2.95 -1.41
N CYS A 136 -4.40 2.98 -0.92
CA CYS A 136 -3.26 2.30 -1.52
C CYS A 136 -2.87 1.10 -0.65
N VAL A 137 -2.93 -0.10 -1.20
CA VAL A 137 -2.65 -1.35 -0.48
C VAL A 137 -1.42 -2.01 -1.06
N PHE A 138 -0.44 -2.27 -0.21
CA PHE A 138 0.77 -3.02 -0.52
C PHE A 138 0.65 -4.44 0.07
N VAL A 139 0.52 -5.43 -0.79
CA VAL A 139 0.48 -6.84 -0.39
C VAL A 139 1.88 -7.41 -0.47
N TYR A 140 2.31 -8.08 0.60
CA TYR A 140 3.64 -8.66 0.67
C TYR A 140 3.61 -10.13 1.07
N GLU A 141 4.68 -10.83 0.73
CA GLU A 141 4.96 -12.19 1.17
C GLU A 141 6.27 -12.24 1.95
N THR A 142 6.32 -13.17 2.90
CA THR A 142 7.50 -13.55 3.67
C THR A 142 7.67 -15.05 3.60
N ASP A 143 8.91 -15.52 3.68
CA ASP A 143 9.23 -16.95 3.72
C ASP A 143 9.78 -17.29 5.11
N THR A 144 8.88 -17.80 5.96
CA THR A 144 9.17 -18.16 7.35
C THR A 144 9.22 -19.67 7.56
N ASP A 145 9.39 -20.46 6.48
CA ASP A 145 9.50 -21.92 6.58
C ASP A 145 10.71 -22.33 7.43
N PRO A 146 10.51 -22.93 8.62
CA PRO A 146 11.59 -23.29 9.52
C PRO A 146 12.50 -24.41 8.96
N ASN A 147 12.02 -25.17 7.97
CA ASN A 147 12.78 -26.24 7.34
C ASN A 147 13.70 -25.75 6.23
N THR A 148 13.50 -24.53 5.76
CA THR A 148 14.33 -23.91 4.72
C THR A 148 15.46 -23.11 5.36
N PRO A 149 16.73 -23.38 5.06
CA PRO A 149 17.86 -22.58 5.55
C PRO A 149 17.69 -21.09 5.20
N ILE A 150 18.05 -20.20 6.11
CA ILE A 150 17.87 -18.74 5.97
C ILE A 150 18.47 -18.22 4.65
N SER A 151 19.61 -18.76 4.22
CA SER A 151 20.26 -18.36 2.95
C SER A 151 19.49 -18.77 1.69
N GLN A 152 18.56 -19.71 1.82
CA GLN A 152 17.74 -20.22 0.70
C GLN A 152 16.32 -19.63 0.70
N ARG A 153 15.87 -19.08 1.83
CA ARG A 153 14.54 -18.47 1.95
C ARG A 153 14.39 -17.28 1.01
N ARG A 154 13.18 -17.15 0.48
CA ARG A 154 12.81 -15.97 -0.30
C ARG A 154 12.92 -14.71 0.57
N PRO A 155 13.34 -13.57 0.00
CA PRO A 155 13.30 -12.31 0.71
C PRO A 155 11.85 -11.84 0.89
N PHE A 156 11.64 -10.89 1.81
CA PHE A 156 10.42 -10.09 1.86
C PHE A 156 10.18 -9.46 0.48
N THR A 157 9.00 -9.64 -0.11
CA THR A 157 8.64 -9.10 -1.43
C THR A 157 7.22 -8.60 -1.46
N PHE A 158 6.99 -7.47 -2.13
CA PHE A 158 5.64 -7.06 -2.52
C PHE A 158 5.19 -7.88 -3.73
N THR A 159 4.00 -8.44 -3.65
CA THR A 159 3.41 -9.28 -4.71
C THR A 159 2.32 -8.55 -5.47
N GLU A 160 1.57 -7.69 -4.79
CA GLU A 160 0.52 -6.85 -5.36
C GLU A 160 0.60 -5.43 -4.78
N ILE A 161 0.33 -4.42 -5.60
CA ILE A 161 0.01 -3.06 -5.15
C ILE A 161 -1.22 -2.63 -5.95
N PHE A 162 -2.23 -2.15 -5.26
CA PHE A 162 -3.37 -1.51 -5.88
C PHE A 162 -3.71 -0.21 -5.16
N CYS A 163 -4.14 0.77 -5.93
CA CYS A 163 -4.52 2.08 -5.44
C CYS A 163 -5.84 2.47 -6.09
N GLY A 164 -6.94 2.38 -5.35
CA GLY A 164 -8.29 2.62 -5.86
C GLY A 164 -9.11 3.47 -4.92
N TYR A 165 -10.21 4.01 -5.43
CA TYR A 165 -11.18 4.75 -4.63
C TYR A 165 -12.20 3.80 -4.02
N ALA A 166 -12.29 3.79 -2.69
CA ALA A 166 -13.20 2.96 -1.93
C ALA A 166 -14.49 3.69 -1.62
N TYR A 167 -15.59 2.97 -1.71
CA TYR A 167 -16.91 3.41 -1.24
C TYR A 167 -17.34 2.60 -0.03
N PRO A 168 -18.23 3.12 0.83
CA PRO A 168 -18.78 2.36 1.95
C PRO A 168 -19.39 1.01 1.54
N SER A 169 -19.91 0.91 0.32
CA SER A 169 -20.45 -0.34 -0.26
C SER A 169 -19.41 -1.41 -0.58
N ASP A 170 -18.12 -1.06 -0.63
CA ASP A 170 -17.04 -2.00 -0.91
C ASP A 170 -16.57 -2.75 0.35
N TYR A 171 -17.17 -2.41 1.50
CA TYR A 171 -16.79 -2.98 2.78
C TYR A 171 -17.88 -3.82 3.42
N ARG A 172 -17.43 -4.89 4.05
CA ARG A 172 -18.20 -5.61 5.07
C ARG A 172 -17.82 -5.08 6.45
N LEU A 173 -18.82 -4.65 7.22
CA LEU A 173 -18.62 -4.29 8.61
C LEU A 173 -18.45 -5.56 9.46
N ASN A 174 -17.34 -5.66 10.16
CA ASN A 174 -17.10 -6.73 11.11
C ASN A 174 -17.88 -6.46 12.40
N GLY A 175 -18.30 -7.53 13.09
CA GLY A 175 -18.93 -7.40 14.41
C GLY A 175 -18.03 -6.66 15.39
N ARG A 176 -18.61 -6.10 16.48
CA ARG A 176 -17.83 -5.47 17.54
C ARG A 176 -16.87 -6.49 18.12
N GLY A 177 -15.57 -6.24 18.01
CA GLY A 177 -14.56 -7.00 18.71
C GLY A 177 -14.69 -6.85 20.24
N GLN A 178 -13.97 -7.67 21.00
CA GLN A 178 -13.96 -7.62 22.48
C GLN A 178 -13.62 -6.21 23.05
N ARG A 179 -12.93 -5.37 22.27
CA ARG A 179 -12.56 -3.98 22.63
C ARG A 179 -13.58 -2.94 22.18
N GLY A 180 -14.74 -3.35 21.66
CA GLY A 180 -15.81 -2.43 21.22
C GLY A 180 -15.55 -1.69 19.92
N THR A 181 -14.39 -1.83 19.30
CA THR A 181 -14.08 -1.23 17.98
C THR A 181 -14.75 -2.02 16.86
N ARG A 182 -15.45 -1.30 15.97
CA ARG A 182 -15.89 -1.87 14.70
C ARG A 182 -14.77 -1.71 13.69
N THR A 183 -14.46 -2.78 12.97
CA THR A 183 -13.58 -2.72 11.80
C THR A 183 -14.39 -2.98 10.54
N ALA A 184 -13.93 -2.45 9.43
CA ALA A 184 -14.46 -2.70 8.11
C ALA A 184 -13.39 -3.44 7.30
N THR A 185 -13.78 -4.43 6.53
CA THR A 185 -12.86 -5.17 5.64
C THR A 185 -13.43 -5.12 4.25
N LEU A 186 -12.60 -4.89 3.23
CA LEU A 186 -13.04 -5.01 1.83
C LEU A 186 -13.70 -6.39 1.65
N ASP A 187 -14.93 -6.39 1.17
CA ASP A 187 -15.61 -7.62 0.83
C ASP A 187 -15.12 -8.17 -0.52
N GLU A 188 -15.66 -9.29 -0.96
CA GLU A 188 -15.23 -9.93 -2.21
C GLU A 188 -15.46 -9.01 -3.43
N THR A 189 -16.57 -8.28 -3.45
CA THR A 189 -16.92 -7.36 -4.55
C THR A 189 -16.00 -6.13 -4.52
N GLY A 190 -15.79 -5.54 -3.34
CA GLY A 190 -14.88 -4.42 -3.14
C GLY A 190 -13.44 -4.80 -3.53
N LEU A 191 -12.99 -5.99 -3.13
CA LEU A 191 -11.66 -6.47 -3.50
C LEU A 191 -11.51 -6.65 -5.02
N LEU A 192 -12.50 -7.21 -5.70
CA LEU A 192 -12.48 -7.33 -7.17
C LEU A 192 -12.50 -5.96 -7.83
N HIS A 193 -13.25 -5.00 -7.26
CA HIS A 193 -13.22 -3.62 -7.72
C HIS A 193 -11.81 -3.03 -7.60
N PHE A 194 -11.19 -3.13 -6.44
CA PHE A 194 -9.82 -2.64 -6.20
C PHE A 194 -8.79 -3.29 -7.11
N ARG A 195 -8.92 -4.56 -7.41
CA ARG A 195 -8.01 -5.30 -8.30
C ARG A 195 -8.02 -4.80 -9.75
N LYS A 196 -8.99 -4.00 -10.18
CA LYS A 196 -8.94 -3.27 -11.46
C LYS A 196 -7.93 -2.12 -11.42
N PHE A 197 -7.66 -1.57 -10.25
CA PHE A 197 -6.74 -0.47 -10.00
C PHE A 197 -5.36 -0.97 -9.55
N TRP A 198 -4.90 -2.08 -10.11
CA TRP A 198 -3.60 -2.60 -9.77
C TRP A 198 -2.48 -1.74 -10.34
N VAL A 199 -1.50 -1.44 -9.50
CA VAL A 199 -0.30 -0.69 -9.85
C VAL A 199 0.85 -1.64 -10.17
N TYR A 200 1.00 -2.69 -9.35
CA TYR A 200 2.06 -3.68 -9.46
C TYR A 200 1.50 -5.08 -9.20
N CYS A 201 1.85 -6.04 -10.05
CA CYS A 201 1.53 -7.45 -9.86
C CYS A 201 2.70 -8.31 -10.32
N ASP A 202 3.24 -9.10 -9.40
CA ASP A 202 4.33 -10.02 -9.72
C ASP A 202 3.83 -11.23 -10.52
N GLU A 203 4.77 -12.07 -10.95
CA GLU A 203 4.49 -13.27 -11.73
C GLU A 203 3.54 -14.23 -11.02
N SER A 204 3.61 -14.34 -9.68
CA SER A 204 2.75 -15.24 -8.90
C SER A 204 1.30 -14.82 -8.99
N GLN A 205 1.04 -13.51 -8.91
CA GLN A 205 -0.30 -12.94 -8.98
C GLN A 205 -0.87 -12.92 -10.39
N ARG A 206 -0.02 -12.67 -11.40
CA ARG A 206 -0.43 -12.72 -12.83
C ARG A 206 -0.93 -14.08 -13.28
N ARG A 207 -0.49 -15.16 -12.65
CA ARG A 207 -0.97 -16.53 -12.92
C ARG A 207 -2.33 -16.83 -12.32
N ARG A 208 -2.83 -16.02 -11.39
CA ARG A 208 -4.10 -16.26 -10.69
C ARG A 208 -5.31 -15.96 -11.57
N LYS A 209 -6.43 -16.62 -11.24
CA LYS A 209 -7.69 -16.45 -11.98
C LYS A 209 -8.14 -14.97 -12.00
N TRP A 210 -8.04 -14.28 -10.88
CA TRP A 210 -8.49 -12.89 -10.79
C TRP A 210 -7.75 -11.99 -11.78
N PHE A 211 -6.45 -12.14 -11.97
CA PHE A 211 -5.68 -11.31 -12.89
C PHE A 211 -6.12 -11.55 -14.35
N ARG A 212 -6.45 -12.77 -14.71
CA ARG A 212 -6.94 -13.13 -16.05
C ARG A 212 -8.35 -12.59 -16.32
N THR A 213 -9.15 -12.37 -15.28
CA THR A 213 -10.55 -11.90 -15.41
C THR A 213 -10.70 -10.40 -15.18
N VAL A 214 -10.08 -9.85 -14.18
CA VAL A 214 -10.25 -8.44 -13.75
C VAL A 214 -9.01 -7.61 -14.01
N GLY A 215 -7.81 -8.19 -13.84
CA GLY A 215 -6.55 -7.45 -13.94
C GLY A 215 -6.23 -6.95 -15.37
N GLN A 216 -6.97 -7.40 -16.37
CA GLN A 216 -6.88 -6.91 -17.75
C GLN A 216 -7.99 -5.93 -18.12
N MET A 217 -8.89 -5.65 -17.18
CA MET A 217 -9.95 -4.65 -17.37
C MET A 217 -9.42 -3.26 -17.03
N SER A 218 -9.81 -2.28 -17.82
CA SER A 218 -9.57 -0.88 -17.46
C SER A 218 -10.33 -0.54 -16.17
N PRO A 219 -9.78 0.31 -15.30
CA PRO A 219 -10.48 0.85 -14.16
C PRO A 219 -11.78 1.52 -14.58
N ASP A 220 -12.84 1.34 -13.79
CA ASP A 220 -14.10 2.06 -13.98
C ASP A 220 -13.98 3.45 -13.35
N LEU A 221 -13.48 4.39 -14.12
CA LEU A 221 -13.27 5.77 -13.70
C LEU A 221 -14.57 6.53 -13.41
N ASN A 222 -15.72 6.02 -13.89
CA ASN A 222 -17.02 6.63 -13.59
C ASN A 222 -17.45 6.47 -12.12
N ARG A 223 -16.77 5.60 -11.37
CA ARG A 223 -16.94 5.48 -9.90
C ARG A 223 -16.06 6.45 -9.11
N GLN A 224 -15.25 7.27 -9.77
CA GLN A 224 -14.47 8.30 -9.08
C GLN A 224 -15.33 9.55 -8.85
N PRO A 225 -15.12 10.29 -7.74
CA PRO A 225 -15.78 11.55 -7.53
C PRO A 225 -15.49 12.51 -8.69
N LEU A 226 -16.53 13.07 -9.30
CA LEU A 226 -16.41 13.97 -10.45
C LEU A 226 -15.49 15.17 -10.18
N HIS A 227 -15.39 15.63 -8.95
CA HIS A 227 -14.53 16.77 -8.58
C HIS A 227 -13.03 16.49 -8.75
N GLU A 228 -12.57 15.23 -8.66
CA GLU A 228 -11.15 14.91 -8.93
C GLU A 228 -10.81 14.88 -10.42
N LEU A 229 -11.80 14.61 -11.28
CA LEU A 229 -11.62 14.66 -12.73
C LEU A 229 -11.49 16.10 -13.25
N GLU A 230 -12.14 17.07 -12.60
CA GLU A 230 -12.10 18.47 -13.00
C GLU A 230 -10.87 19.24 -12.49
N TYR A 231 -10.27 18.82 -11.40
CA TYR A 231 -9.15 19.53 -10.74
C TYR A 231 -7.75 19.02 -11.09
N GLY A 232 -7.62 18.01 -11.94
CA GLY A 232 -6.32 17.47 -12.37
C GLY A 232 -5.46 18.45 -13.19
N THR A 233 -5.94 19.64 -13.51
CA THR A 233 -5.22 20.62 -14.34
C THR A 233 -5.09 22.04 -13.75
N THR A 234 -5.61 22.37 -12.57
CA THR A 234 -5.68 23.78 -12.13
C THR A 234 -5.09 24.13 -10.76
N TRP A 235 -4.43 23.24 -10.05
CA TRP A 235 -3.96 23.53 -8.68
C TRP A 235 -2.49 23.93 -8.56
N TYR A 236 -2.01 24.87 -9.39
CA TYR A 236 -0.85 25.66 -8.98
C TYR A 236 -0.85 27.03 -9.65
N GLN A 237 -1.69 27.93 -9.19
CA GLN A 237 -1.38 29.36 -9.20
C GLN A 237 -1.15 29.74 -7.76
N GLY A 238 0.14 29.73 -7.36
CA GLY A 238 0.54 30.27 -6.07
C GLY A 238 0.09 31.74 -5.96
N PRO A 239 -0.25 32.22 -4.76
CA PRO A 239 -0.50 33.63 -4.57
C PRO A 239 0.77 34.38 -4.92
N ASN A 240 0.65 35.34 -5.85
CA ASN A 240 1.67 36.31 -6.17
C ASN A 240 2.13 37.01 -4.88
N ALA A 241 3.45 37.26 -4.84
CA ALA A 241 4.18 37.98 -3.83
C ALA A 241 3.51 39.25 -3.36
#